data_ab6e8f609f87103efd0570131818714b
#
_entry.id   ab6e8f609f87103efd0570131818714b
#
_cell.length_a   1.000
_cell.length_b   1.000
_cell.length_c   1.000
_cell.angle_alpha   90.00
_cell.angle_beta   90.00
_cell.angle_gamma   90.00
#
_symmetry.space_group_name_H-M   'P 1'
#
loop_
_entity.id
_entity.type
_entity.pdbx_description
1 polymer ?
#
loop_
_entity_poly.entity_id
_entity_poly.type
_entity_poly.pdbx_seq_one_letter_code
_entity_poly.pdbx_strand_id
1 'polypeptide(L)'
;MKRVTGVYTSSAEILQTGWEAIEGMKDIIDLNLVILGMGPAGDRWGPSPEVAKMAPFKVQHAGKDDPLNDFIREAHRRNIDVWICIATYAEMDSGPNYPDLAFRDFDGNIVEPVSRHGSGWAWSWCPSNRKLRHYNEVLLKDLTRKYEADGFTMTHQRYSPIGHNLFNLFGCGCKECERAASELGYDFERMRSSMLKLLAAMKSVDGQIISKLRDLDLGFLDLFYSLGGDVGVLDWVNFRCDLIDTGMHRYYEAVKSVNEQTLIGTDSFPPTFSLIGGHRYRDLEKHSDFLSPLLSHIFIFVMYNFMELCARIVEWNKDVKDSDLLPVVYRAFGYDNIGLPESLSAFHEHERLPSSDFSETKIPLAESVRREVLKAAAAVQRSKPMYGIFSAHSKIDPSGAMRRASAMKEAGMDGIILQVGRIPGPEANLRAIGEAFPR
;
A
#
# COMPACT_ATOMS: atom_id res chain seq x y z
N MET A 1 13.06 -14.29 17.30
CA MET A 1 11.79 -13.52 17.31
C MET A 1 10.67 -14.51 17.01
N LYS A 2 9.50 -14.41 17.70
CA LYS A 2 8.35 -15.28 17.41
C LYS A 2 7.87 -14.94 16.00
N ARG A 3 7.62 -15.95 15.16
CA ARG A 3 7.06 -15.77 13.83
C ARG A 3 5.66 -15.16 13.94
N VAL A 4 5.35 -14.17 13.10
CA VAL A 4 4.02 -13.56 13.04
C VAL A 4 3.19 -14.20 11.94
N THR A 5 2.02 -14.71 12.32
CA THR A 5 0.95 -15.11 11.41
C THR A 5 -0.30 -14.32 11.80
N GLY A 6 -0.63 -13.31 11.01
CA GLY A 6 -1.71 -12.37 11.30
C GLY A 6 -2.88 -12.48 10.34
N VAL A 7 -4.03 -11.92 10.73
CA VAL A 7 -5.20 -11.76 9.86
C VAL A 7 -5.84 -10.38 10.04
N TYR A 8 -6.21 -9.73 8.94
CA TYR A 8 -7.06 -8.54 8.95
C TYR A 8 -8.52 -8.92 9.17
N THR A 9 -9.16 -8.27 10.12
CA THR A 9 -10.56 -8.51 10.51
C THR A 9 -11.14 -7.31 11.27
N SER A 10 -12.28 -7.49 11.93
CA SER A 10 -12.84 -6.58 12.93
C SER A 10 -13.22 -7.33 14.20
N SER A 11 -13.23 -6.61 15.33
CA SER A 11 -13.72 -7.16 16.60
C SER A 11 -15.18 -7.60 16.48
N ALA A 12 -16.01 -6.85 15.76
CA ALA A 12 -17.40 -7.17 15.53
C ALA A 12 -17.57 -8.50 14.74
N GLU A 13 -16.72 -8.74 13.74
CA GLU A 13 -16.74 -9.99 12.96
C GLU A 13 -16.38 -11.20 13.83
N ILE A 14 -15.34 -11.10 14.64
CA ILE A 14 -14.93 -12.19 15.55
C ILE A 14 -16.02 -12.47 16.59
N LEU A 15 -16.62 -11.44 17.18
CA LEU A 15 -17.71 -11.62 18.14
C LEU A 15 -18.97 -12.22 17.51
N GLN A 16 -19.22 -11.98 16.24
CA GLN A 16 -20.34 -12.55 15.50
C GLN A 16 -20.09 -14.02 15.10
N THR A 17 -18.87 -14.36 14.66
CA THR A 17 -18.51 -15.71 14.21
C THR A 17 -18.09 -16.64 15.36
N GLY A 18 -17.69 -16.06 16.48
CA GLY A 18 -17.16 -16.78 17.66
C GLY A 18 -15.64 -16.94 17.63
N TRP A 19 -15.06 -17.11 18.80
CA TRP A 19 -13.62 -17.32 18.97
C TRP A 19 -13.15 -18.67 18.43
N GLU A 20 -14.05 -19.66 18.32
CA GLU A 20 -13.77 -20.99 17.75
C GLU A 20 -13.25 -20.88 16.31
N ALA A 21 -13.72 -19.89 15.54
CA ALA A 21 -13.23 -19.64 14.19
C ALA A 21 -11.74 -19.21 14.20
N ILE A 22 -11.35 -18.36 15.14
CA ILE A 22 -9.96 -17.92 15.35
C ILE A 22 -9.08 -19.06 15.86
N GLU A 23 -9.58 -19.87 16.79
CA GLU A 23 -8.88 -21.05 17.30
C GLU A 23 -8.65 -22.08 16.20
N GLY A 24 -9.65 -22.31 15.32
CA GLY A 24 -9.49 -23.15 14.13
C GLY A 24 -8.40 -22.64 13.18
N MET A 25 -8.32 -21.34 12.96
CA MET A 25 -7.22 -20.75 12.18
C MET A 25 -5.87 -20.93 12.89
N LYS A 26 -5.82 -20.76 14.21
CA LYS A 26 -4.61 -20.98 15.01
C LYS A 26 -4.09 -22.40 14.86
N ASP A 27 -4.98 -23.40 14.86
CA ASP A 27 -4.60 -24.81 14.69
C ASP A 27 -4.04 -25.11 13.30
N ILE A 28 -4.55 -24.45 12.26
CA ILE A 28 -4.16 -24.69 10.87
C ILE A 28 -2.89 -23.92 10.48
N ILE A 29 -2.78 -22.62 10.82
CA ILE A 29 -1.72 -21.71 10.34
C ILE A 29 -0.87 -21.10 11.44
N ASP A 30 -1.05 -21.51 12.71
CA ASP A 30 -0.41 -20.93 13.89
C ASP A 30 -0.72 -19.43 14.03
N LEU A 31 -2.00 -19.04 13.82
CA LEU A 31 -2.44 -17.65 13.94
C LEU A 31 -2.12 -17.11 15.33
N ASN A 32 -1.45 -15.98 15.41
CA ASN A 32 -1.06 -15.35 16.66
C ASN A 32 -1.24 -13.83 16.71
N LEU A 33 -1.86 -13.27 15.66
CA LEU A 33 -2.15 -11.85 15.55
C LEU A 33 -3.48 -11.60 14.85
N VAL A 34 -4.30 -10.70 15.38
CA VAL A 34 -5.43 -10.09 14.67
C VAL A 34 -5.20 -8.60 14.50
N ILE A 35 -5.52 -8.08 13.30
CA ILE A 35 -5.39 -6.67 12.97
C ILE A 35 -6.78 -6.11 12.72
N LEU A 36 -7.22 -5.19 13.58
CA LEU A 36 -8.57 -4.64 13.60
C LEU A 36 -8.69 -3.37 12.75
N GLY A 37 -9.82 -3.16 12.11
CA GLY A 37 -10.16 -1.95 11.35
C GLY A 37 -10.41 -2.16 9.85
N MET A 38 -10.30 -3.40 9.35
CA MET A 38 -10.49 -3.74 7.93
C MET A 38 -11.59 -4.80 7.70
N GLY A 39 -12.33 -5.16 8.73
CA GLY A 39 -13.40 -6.16 8.62
C GLY A 39 -14.71 -5.58 8.07
N PRO A 40 -15.59 -6.44 7.49
CA PRO A 40 -16.85 -6.02 6.85
C PRO A 40 -17.87 -5.43 7.83
N ALA A 41 -17.80 -5.76 9.11
CA ALA A 41 -18.72 -5.27 10.13
C ALA A 41 -18.25 -3.97 10.82
N GLY A 42 -17.02 -3.54 10.53
CA GLY A 42 -16.39 -2.41 11.18
C GLY A 42 -16.12 -2.62 12.68
N ASP A 43 -15.33 -1.76 13.26
CA ASP A 43 -15.01 -1.79 14.68
C ASP A 43 -15.72 -0.65 15.41
N ARG A 44 -16.05 -0.88 16.68
CA ARG A 44 -16.70 0.13 17.55
C ARG A 44 -15.70 0.89 18.42
N TRP A 45 -14.44 0.91 18.04
CA TRP A 45 -13.40 1.67 18.70
C TRP A 45 -13.24 3.06 18.08
N GLY A 46 -12.60 3.98 18.78
CA GLY A 46 -12.31 5.30 18.26
C GLY A 46 -11.61 6.18 19.30
N PRO A 47 -11.23 7.39 18.91
CA PRO A 47 -10.60 8.35 19.81
C PRO A 47 -11.54 8.77 20.95
N SER A 48 -10.93 9.37 21.96
CA SER A 48 -11.67 10.12 22.99
C SER A 48 -12.48 11.27 22.36
N PRO A 49 -13.58 11.73 23.00
CA PRO A 49 -14.40 12.82 22.46
C PRO A 49 -13.62 14.10 22.19
N GLU A 50 -12.60 14.39 22.99
CA GLU A 50 -11.73 15.56 22.85
C GLU A 50 -10.88 15.47 21.59
N VAL A 51 -10.28 14.31 21.33
CA VAL A 51 -9.48 14.06 20.13
C VAL A 51 -10.34 13.98 18.88
N ALA A 52 -11.53 13.38 18.97
CA ALA A 52 -12.47 13.35 17.85
C ALA A 52 -12.85 14.77 17.35
N LYS A 53 -12.96 15.76 18.26
CA LYS A 53 -13.23 17.18 17.90
C LYS A 53 -12.07 17.85 17.17
N MET A 54 -10.84 17.31 17.26
CA MET A 54 -9.66 17.85 16.57
C MET A 54 -9.54 17.35 15.14
N ALA A 55 -10.31 16.32 14.75
CA ALA A 55 -10.27 15.76 13.42
C ALA A 55 -10.68 16.82 12.37
N PRO A 56 -9.93 16.96 11.28
CA PRO A 56 -10.30 17.85 10.18
C PRO A 56 -11.41 17.27 9.29
N PHE A 57 -11.99 16.14 9.67
CA PHE A 57 -13.09 15.42 9.03
C PHE A 57 -13.98 14.77 10.08
N LYS A 58 -15.13 14.25 9.66
CA LYS A 58 -16.09 13.63 10.58
C LYS A 58 -15.57 12.27 11.07
N VAL A 59 -15.36 12.15 12.36
CA VAL A 59 -14.92 10.92 13.04
C VAL A 59 -16.02 10.41 13.94
N GLN A 60 -16.23 9.10 13.95
CA GLN A 60 -17.02 8.45 14.99
C GLN A 60 -16.08 8.27 16.21
N HIS A 61 -16.50 8.74 17.36
CA HIS A 61 -15.80 8.47 18.62
C HIS A 61 -16.38 7.23 19.29
N ALA A 62 -15.57 6.56 20.09
CA ALA A 62 -16.06 5.47 20.92
C ALA A 62 -17.18 5.93 21.84
N GLY A 63 -18.26 5.15 21.89
CA GLY A 63 -19.35 5.35 22.83
C GLY A 63 -18.92 5.10 24.29
N LYS A 64 -19.87 5.30 25.22
CA LYS A 64 -19.62 4.95 26.64
C LYS A 64 -19.36 3.46 26.84
N ASP A 65 -19.94 2.63 25.98
CA ASP A 65 -19.81 1.16 25.99
C ASP A 65 -18.77 0.72 24.95
N ASP A 66 -17.51 1.11 25.14
CA ASP A 66 -16.40 0.69 24.27
C ASP A 66 -15.83 -0.65 24.75
N PRO A 67 -16.15 -1.78 24.07
CA PRO A 67 -15.76 -3.10 24.51
C PRO A 67 -14.35 -3.50 24.08
N LEU A 68 -13.56 -2.61 23.45
CA LEU A 68 -12.33 -3.03 22.79
C LEU A 68 -11.29 -3.58 23.77
N ASN A 69 -11.13 -3.00 24.96
CA ASN A 69 -10.20 -3.55 25.95
C ASN A 69 -10.63 -4.93 26.47
N ASP A 70 -11.94 -5.19 26.61
CA ASP A 70 -12.43 -6.51 26.98
C ASP A 70 -12.14 -7.53 25.87
N PHE A 71 -12.33 -7.13 24.60
CA PHE A 71 -11.95 -7.93 23.46
C PHE A 71 -10.44 -8.23 23.42
N ILE A 72 -9.59 -7.22 23.62
CA ILE A 72 -8.12 -7.38 23.66
C ILE A 72 -7.70 -8.35 24.76
N ARG A 73 -8.22 -8.18 25.98
CA ARG A 73 -7.92 -9.09 27.08
C ARG A 73 -8.35 -10.54 26.79
N GLU A 74 -9.47 -10.72 26.08
CA GLU A 74 -9.95 -12.05 25.68
C GLU A 74 -9.06 -12.66 24.59
N ALA A 75 -8.53 -11.86 23.65
CA ALA A 75 -7.51 -12.28 22.67
C ALA A 75 -6.22 -12.71 23.37
N HIS A 76 -5.74 -11.93 24.34
CA HIS A 76 -4.54 -12.23 25.12
C HIS A 76 -4.65 -13.54 25.89
N ARG A 77 -5.82 -13.86 26.49
CA ARG A 77 -6.05 -15.18 27.13
C ARG A 77 -5.87 -16.36 26.19
N ARG A 78 -6.03 -16.14 24.87
CA ARG A 78 -5.82 -17.10 23.80
C ARG A 78 -4.42 -17.04 23.17
N ASN A 79 -3.51 -16.22 23.73
CA ASN A 79 -2.19 -15.93 23.18
C ASN A 79 -2.26 -15.39 21.73
N ILE A 80 -3.15 -14.43 21.50
CA ILE A 80 -3.34 -13.71 20.24
C ILE A 80 -3.10 -12.23 20.52
N ASP A 81 -2.11 -11.66 19.82
CA ASP A 81 -1.82 -10.24 19.85
C ASP A 81 -2.88 -9.45 19.05
N VAL A 82 -3.12 -8.21 19.42
CA VAL A 82 -4.11 -7.34 18.76
C VAL A 82 -3.45 -6.06 18.29
N TRP A 83 -3.46 -5.82 16.98
CA TRP A 83 -3.07 -4.54 16.41
C TRP A 83 -4.28 -3.77 15.88
N ILE A 84 -4.17 -2.44 15.87
CA ILE A 84 -5.17 -1.54 15.32
C ILE A 84 -4.63 -0.96 14.00
N CYS A 85 -5.43 -1.06 12.93
CA CYS A 85 -5.11 -0.53 11.62
C CYS A 85 -5.64 0.91 11.48
N ILE A 86 -4.75 1.87 11.22
CA ILE A 86 -5.07 3.30 11.10
C ILE A 86 -4.86 3.75 9.66
N ALA A 87 -5.94 4.18 8.99
CA ALA A 87 -5.84 4.86 7.69
C ALA A 87 -5.41 6.32 7.87
N THR A 88 -4.34 6.74 7.20
CA THR A 88 -3.72 8.06 7.43
C THR A 88 -4.06 9.12 6.40
N TYR A 89 -3.89 8.82 5.10
CA TYR A 89 -4.01 9.81 4.01
C TYR A 89 -5.02 9.38 2.94
N ALA A 90 -5.99 8.57 3.30
CA ALA A 90 -7.08 8.20 2.41
C ALA A 90 -8.41 8.15 3.14
N GLU A 91 -9.46 8.53 2.43
CA GLU A 91 -10.84 8.40 2.84
C GLU A 91 -11.63 7.66 1.76
N MET A 92 -12.40 6.65 2.16
CA MET A 92 -13.04 5.73 1.21
C MET A 92 -14.15 6.40 0.39
N ASP A 93 -15.13 7.04 1.07
CA ASP A 93 -16.35 7.49 0.40
C ASP A 93 -16.63 9.00 0.55
N SER A 94 -15.90 9.71 1.39
CA SER A 94 -16.21 11.08 1.76
C SER A 94 -15.20 12.13 1.28
N GLY A 95 -14.27 11.75 0.41
CA GLY A 95 -13.24 12.63 -0.13
C GLY A 95 -13.77 13.97 -0.65
N PRO A 96 -14.85 14.02 -1.46
CA PRO A 96 -15.43 15.25 -1.96
C PRO A 96 -15.96 16.20 -0.86
N ASN A 97 -16.28 15.66 0.31
CA ASN A 97 -16.78 16.46 1.43
C ASN A 97 -15.68 17.24 2.17
N TYR A 98 -14.41 16.94 1.89
CA TYR A 98 -13.25 17.55 2.56
C TYR A 98 -12.23 18.10 1.55
N PRO A 99 -12.61 19.08 0.72
CA PRO A 99 -11.77 19.61 -0.36
C PRO A 99 -10.46 20.22 0.14
N ASP A 100 -10.41 20.67 1.39
CA ASP A 100 -9.19 21.23 2.01
C ASP A 100 -8.14 20.15 2.34
N LEU A 101 -8.56 18.89 2.42
CA LEU A 101 -7.66 17.75 2.64
C LEU A 101 -7.26 17.08 1.33
N ALA A 102 -8.01 17.31 0.26
CA ALA A 102 -7.88 16.58 -1.00
C ALA A 102 -6.52 16.76 -1.66
N PHE A 103 -6.01 15.67 -2.22
CA PHE A 103 -4.87 15.67 -3.12
C PHE A 103 -5.23 16.40 -4.42
N ARG A 104 -4.32 17.26 -4.91
CA ARG A 104 -4.52 18.07 -6.12
C ARG A 104 -3.40 17.87 -7.12
N ASP A 105 -3.74 17.92 -8.41
CA ASP A 105 -2.73 18.02 -9.46
C ASP A 105 -2.02 19.39 -9.44
N PHE A 106 -1.07 19.60 -10.35
CA PHE A 106 -0.34 20.87 -10.46
C PHE A 106 -1.17 22.03 -11.03
N ASP A 107 -2.36 21.76 -11.57
CA ASP A 107 -3.31 22.78 -12.04
C ASP A 107 -4.32 23.14 -10.93
N GLY A 108 -4.24 22.48 -9.77
CA GLY A 108 -5.08 22.71 -8.59
C GLY A 108 -6.37 21.91 -8.56
N ASN A 109 -6.62 21.03 -9.54
CA ASN A 109 -7.79 20.17 -9.58
C ASN A 109 -7.67 19.02 -8.57
N ILE A 110 -8.76 18.66 -7.93
CA ILE A 110 -8.80 17.45 -7.09
C ILE A 110 -8.62 16.22 -7.99
N VAL A 111 -7.67 15.35 -7.64
CA VAL A 111 -7.45 14.11 -8.37
C VAL A 111 -8.44 13.05 -7.88
N GLU A 112 -9.42 12.75 -8.71
CA GLU A 112 -10.43 11.74 -8.43
C GLU A 112 -9.85 10.33 -8.57
N PRO A 113 -10.27 9.37 -7.74
CA PRO A 113 -9.87 7.96 -7.85
C PRO A 113 -10.63 7.27 -8.99
N VAL A 114 -10.52 7.81 -10.21
CA VAL A 114 -11.13 7.24 -11.41
C VAL A 114 -10.14 6.26 -12.02
N SER A 115 -10.29 5.00 -11.66
CA SER A 115 -9.54 3.93 -12.32
C SER A 115 -10.29 3.45 -13.55
N ARG A 116 -9.61 3.34 -14.70
CA ARG A 116 -10.10 2.61 -15.88
C ARG A 116 -10.41 1.15 -15.56
N HIS A 117 -9.85 0.66 -14.47
CA HIS A 117 -9.89 -0.72 -14.01
C HIS A 117 -10.87 -0.94 -12.86
N GLY A 118 -11.77 0.01 -12.58
CA GLY A 118 -12.82 -0.12 -11.56
C GLY A 118 -12.36 -0.19 -10.11
N SER A 119 -11.07 0.05 -9.83
CA SER A 119 -10.47 -0.11 -8.50
C SER A 119 -10.25 1.21 -7.73
N GLY A 120 -10.79 2.31 -8.21
CA GLY A 120 -10.66 3.64 -7.59
C GLY A 120 -11.56 3.78 -6.36
N TRP A 121 -11.20 3.13 -5.27
CA TRP A 121 -12.04 3.00 -4.08
C TRP A 121 -11.67 3.95 -2.93
N ALA A 122 -10.60 4.72 -3.05
CA ALA A 122 -10.17 5.62 -1.99
C ALA A 122 -9.74 6.98 -2.51
N TRP A 123 -10.36 8.04 -2.00
CA TRP A 123 -9.91 9.41 -2.19
C TRP A 123 -8.60 9.65 -1.46
N SER A 124 -7.66 10.34 -2.10
CA SER A 124 -6.38 10.67 -1.50
C SER A 124 -6.44 12.02 -0.82
N TRP A 125 -5.94 12.07 0.40
CA TRP A 125 -5.66 13.31 1.10
C TRP A 125 -4.20 13.69 0.95
N CYS A 126 -3.93 14.99 1.04
CA CYS A 126 -2.58 15.52 0.92
C CYS A 126 -1.73 15.16 2.15
N PRO A 127 -0.63 14.38 1.99
CA PRO A 127 0.23 14.01 3.12
C PRO A 127 0.93 15.22 3.78
N SER A 128 1.03 16.37 3.08
CA SER A 128 1.59 17.61 3.64
C SER A 128 0.61 18.36 4.54
N ASN A 129 -0.68 17.99 4.59
CA ASN A 129 -1.67 18.73 5.35
C ASN A 129 -1.37 18.69 6.85
N ARG A 130 -1.05 19.85 7.44
CA ARG A 130 -0.62 19.97 8.85
C ARG A 130 -1.71 19.54 9.83
N LYS A 131 -2.97 19.87 9.56
CA LYS A 131 -4.08 19.53 10.46
C LYS A 131 -4.26 18.01 10.52
N LEU A 132 -4.19 17.36 9.37
CA LEU A 132 -4.31 15.89 9.26
C LEU A 132 -3.13 15.20 9.96
N ARG A 133 -1.89 15.65 9.70
CA ARG A 133 -0.69 15.07 10.35
C ARG A 133 -0.74 15.23 11.87
N HIS A 134 -1.10 16.42 12.35
CA HIS A 134 -1.23 16.68 13.79
C HIS A 134 -2.34 15.84 14.42
N TYR A 135 -3.50 15.74 13.75
CA TYR A 135 -4.58 14.87 14.22
C TYR A 135 -4.12 13.41 14.35
N ASN A 136 -3.46 12.85 13.34
CA ASN A 136 -2.96 11.46 13.39
C ASN A 136 -1.96 11.24 14.54
N GLU A 137 -1.08 12.21 14.81
CA GLU A 137 -0.14 12.15 15.95
C GLU A 137 -0.89 12.12 17.30
N VAL A 138 -1.87 13.01 17.48
CA VAL A 138 -2.68 13.09 18.70
C VAL A 138 -3.56 11.84 18.85
N LEU A 139 -4.13 11.36 17.74
CA LEU A 139 -4.92 10.13 17.69
C LEU A 139 -4.11 8.93 18.19
N LEU A 140 -2.90 8.73 17.68
CA LEU A 140 -2.04 7.63 18.10
C LEU A 140 -1.70 7.67 19.57
N LYS A 141 -1.37 8.86 20.12
CA LYS A 141 -1.15 9.04 21.56
C LYS A 141 -2.38 8.69 22.39
N ASP A 142 -3.56 9.09 21.93
CA ASP A 142 -4.84 8.83 22.60
C ASP A 142 -5.16 7.33 22.60
N LEU A 143 -5.09 6.70 21.44
CA LEU A 143 -5.37 5.26 21.29
C LEU A 143 -4.37 4.41 22.10
N THR A 144 -3.08 4.79 22.13
CA THR A 144 -2.05 4.08 22.94
C THR A 144 -2.32 4.19 24.45
N ARG A 145 -2.89 5.32 24.92
CA ARG A 145 -3.28 5.46 26.33
C ARG A 145 -4.56 4.71 26.66
N LYS A 146 -5.48 4.67 25.72
CA LYS A 146 -6.84 4.18 25.93
C LYS A 146 -6.94 2.66 25.82
N TYR A 147 -6.20 2.06 24.88
CA TYR A 147 -6.33 0.65 24.57
C TYR A 147 -5.06 -0.14 24.94
N GLU A 148 -5.29 -1.39 25.38
CA GLU A 148 -4.22 -2.35 25.70
C GLU A 148 -3.70 -3.07 24.42
N ALA A 149 -3.76 -2.39 23.26
CA ALA A 149 -3.34 -2.95 21.98
C ALA A 149 -1.82 -3.16 21.91
N ASP A 150 -1.39 -4.28 21.33
CA ASP A 150 0.03 -4.64 21.21
C ASP A 150 0.73 -3.83 20.10
N GLY A 151 -0.03 -3.27 19.17
CA GLY A 151 0.56 -2.47 18.11
C GLY A 151 -0.43 -1.72 17.22
N PHE A 152 0.16 -0.91 16.34
CA PHE A 152 -0.53 -0.18 15.28
C PHE A 152 0.09 -0.47 13.93
N THR A 153 -0.75 -0.68 12.90
CA THR A 153 -0.32 -0.68 11.51
C THR A 153 -0.90 0.53 10.80
N MET A 154 -0.02 1.32 10.17
CA MET A 154 -0.39 2.54 9.47
C MET A 154 -0.68 2.20 8.01
N THR A 155 -1.95 2.12 7.64
CA THR A 155 -2.35 1.92 6.24
C THR A 155 -2.57 3.26 5.54
N HIS A 156 -2.47 3.27 4.19
CA HIS A 156 -2.59 4.49 3.37
C HIS A 156 -1.65 5.64 3.78
N GLN A 157 -0.56 5.35 4.48
CA GLN A 157 0.46 6.33 4.81
C GLN A 157 1.38 6.59 3.61
N ARG A 158 0.79 6.95 2.49
CA ARG A 158 1.47 7.07 1.21
C ARG A 158 0.69 7.95 0.24
N TYR A 159 1.31 8.32 -0.86
CA TYR A 159 0.60 8.81 -2.03
C TYR A 159 -0.16 7.68 -2.73
N SER A 160 -1.26 8.00 -3.39
CA SER A 160 -2.05 7.00 -4.12
C SER A 160 -1.31 6.43 -5.33
N PRO A 161 -1.60 5.16 -5.70
CA PRO A 161 -0.99 4.52 -6.85
C PRO A 161 -1.41 5.21 -8.16
N ILE A 162 -0.50 5.21 -9.14
CA ILE A 162 -0.77 5.73 -10.47
C ILE A 162 -1.81 4.90 -11.23
N GLY A 163 -1.96 3.62 -10.89
CA GLY A 163 -3.00 2.75 -11.43
C GLY A 163 -4.42 3.18 -11.08
N HIS A 164 -4.62 3.97 -10.03
CA HIS A 164 -5.92 4.59 -9.73
C HIS A 164 -6.17 5.86 -10.56
N ASN A 165 -5.16 6.60 -10.86
CA ASN A 165 -5.15 7.75 -11.75
C ASN A 165 -3.69 8.17 -11.98
N LEU A 166 -3.24 8.27 -13.23
CA LEU A 166 -1.85 8.67 -13.54
C LEU A 166 -1.49 10.05 -12.94
N PHE A 167 -2.48 10.95 -12.79
CA PHE A 167 -2.23 12.27 -12.17
C PHE A 167 -1.87 12.21 -10.69
N ASN A 168 -1.97 11.06 -10.04
CA ASN A 168 -1.34 10.84 -8.73
C ASN A 168 0.20 10.96 -8.77
N LEU A 169 0.83 10.78 -9.94
CA LEU A 169 2.25 11.07 -10.14
C LEU A 169 2.53 12.58 -10.20
N PHE A 170 1.61 13.37 -10.78
CA PHE A 170 1.74 14.79 -11.09
C PHE A 170 1.01 15.69 -10.09
N GLY A 171 1.25 15.49 -8.80
CA GLY A 171 0.66 16.21 -7.65
C GLY A 171 1.30 15.72 -6.33
N CYS A 172 1.06 16.26 -5.18
CA CYS A 172 0.12 17.31 -4.85
C CYS A 172 0.73 18.70 -5.08
N GLY A 173 0.03 19.53 -5.86
CA GLY A 173 0.43 20.91 -6.19
C GLY A 173 -0.14 21.97 -5.22
N CYS A 174 -0.54 21.61 -4.01
CA CYS A 174 -1.18 22.54 -3.08
C CYS A 174 -0.15 23.37 -2.25
N LYS A 175 -0.61 24.49 -1.65
CA LYS A 175 0.20 25.35 -0.80
C LYS A 175 0.84 24.65 0.40
N GLU A 176 0.21 23.61 0.92
CA GLU A 176 0.77 22.82 2.01
C GLU A 176 2.02 22.02 1.53
N CYS A 177 2.01 21.54 0.27
CA CYS A 177 3.17 20.87 -0.32
C CYS A 177 4.30 21.85 -0.64
N GLU A 178 3.99 23.04 -1.17
CA GLU A 178 4.97 24.09 -1.40
C GLU A 178 5.70 24.45 -0.10
N ARG A 179 4.96 24.67 0.98
CA ARG A 179 5.53 24.94 2.30
C ARG A 179 6.38 23.78 2.82
N ALA A 180 5.86 22.55 2.74
CA ALA A 180 6.56 21.36 3.22
C ALA A 180 7.86 21.13 2.43
N ALA A 181 7.86 21.40 1.13
CA ALA A 181 9.06 21.34 0.31
C ALA A 181 10.11 22.34 0.79
N SER A 182 9.72 23.61 1.04
CA SER A 182 10.62 24.62 1.59
C SER A 182 11.17 24.23 2.96
N GLU A 183 10.34 23.68 3.85
CA GLU A 183 10.77 23.20 5.18
C GLU A 183 11.78 22.04 5.11
N LEU A 184 11.69 21.21 4.08
CA LEU A 184 12.59 20.08 3.83
C LEU A 184 13.80 20.46 2.93
N GLY A 185 13.90 21.71 2.49
CA GLY A 185 15.02 22.21 1.68
C GLY A 185 14.91 21.91 0.18
N TYR A 186 13.71 21.63 -0.32
CA TYR A 186 13.44 21.39 -1.74
C TYR A 186 12.96 22.68 -2.44
N ASP A 187 13.35 22.84 -3.70
CA ASP A 187 12.82 23.86 -4.61
C ASP A 187 11.54 23.35 -5.29
N PHE A 188 10.38 23.75 -4.75
CA PHE A 188 9.09 23.27 -5.23
C PHE A 188 8.81 23.63 -6.69
N GLU A 189 9.15 24.86 -7.12
CA GLU A 189 8.89 25.29 -8.50
C GLU A 189 9.79 24.57 -9.51
N ARG A 190 11.04 24.26 -9.14
CA ARG A 190 11.92 23.42 -9.96
C ARG A 190 11.34 22.02 -10.10
N MET A 191 10.94 21.39 -9.00
CA MET A 191 10.33 20.06 -9.01
C MET A 191 9.06 20.04 -9.86
N ARG A 192 8.15 20.99 -9.65
CA ARG A 192 6.92 21.15 -10.43
C ARG A 192 7.20 21.32 -11.92
N SER A 193 8.12 22.22 -12.28
CA SER A 193 8.51 22.46 -13.67
C SER A 193 9.05 21.20 -14.34
N SER A 194 9.91 20.43 -13.65
CA SER A 194 10.47 19.18 -14.17
C SER A 194 9.39 18.11 -14.35
N MET A 195 8.45 17.99 -13.42
CA MET A 195 7.32 17.05 -13.54
C MET A 195 6.37 17.42 -14.70
N LEU A 196 6.13 18.71 -14.92
CA LEU A 196 5.34 19.17 -16.08
C LEU A 196 6.05 18.94 -17.41
N LYS A 197 7.38 19.08 -17.46
CA LYS A 197 8.18 18.70 -18.65
C LYS A 197 8.11 17.19 -18.91
N LEU A 198 8.22 16.36 -17.86
CA LEU A 198 8.04 14.92 -17.99
C LEU A 198 6.64 14.56 -18.52
N LEU A 199 5.59 15.20 -18.01
CA LEU A 199 4.22 15.01 -18.51
C LEU A 199 4.08 15.40 -20.00
N ALA A 200 4.68 16.53 -20.37
CA ALA A 200 4.67 16.99 -21.78
C ALA A 200 5.41 16.00 -22.69
N ALA A 201 6.57 15.49 -22.26
CA ALA A 201 7.31 14.49 -23.01
C ALA A 201 6.53 13.16 -23.15
N MET A 202 5.87 12.71 -22.08
CA MET A 202 4.99 11.53 -22.15
C MET A 202 3.83 11.71 -23.11
N LYS A 203 3.33 12.95 -23.30
CA LYS A 203 2.26 13.30 -24.25
C LYS A 203 2.73 13.43 -25.70
N SER A 204 4.03 13.43 -25.94
CA SER A 204 4.62 13.65 -27.26
C SER A 204 5.78 12.70 -27.57
N VAL A 205 5.82 11.53 -26.91
CA VAL A 205 6.87 10.55 -27.17
C VAL A 205 6.72 9.95 -28.58
N ASP A 206 7.85 9.83 -29.28
CA ASP A 206 7.91 9.25 -30.61
C ASP A 206 7.93 7.71 -30.53
N GLY A 207 7.05 7.05 -31.30
CA GLY A 207 6.98 5.59 -31.40
C GLY A 207 8.30 4.97 -31.88
N GLN A 208 9.10 5.66 -32.71
CA GLN A 208 10.42 5.18 -33.11
C GLN A 208 11.42 5.14 -31.94
N ILE A 209 11.32 6.09 -31.01
CA ILE A 209 12.14 6.07 -29.78
C ILE A 209 11.77 4.83 -28.95
N ILE A 210 10.49 4.58 -28.75
CA ILE A 210 10.02 3.39 -27.99
C ILE A 210 10.50 2.09 -28.65
N SER A 211 10.38 1.96 -29.97
CA SER A 211 10.87 0.78 -30.69
C SER A 211 12.39 0.59 -30.52
N LYS A 212 13.18 1.67 -30.58
CA LYS A 212 14.62 1.61 -30.32
C LYS A 212 14.95 1.20 -28.90
N LEU A 213 14.24 1.73 -27.90
CA LEU A 213 14.41 1.35 -26.48
C LEU A 213 14.07 -0.13 -26.28
N ARG A 214 13.07 -0.66 -26.97
CA ARG A 214 12.73 -2.08 -26.95
C ARG A 214 13.88 -2.95 -27.52
N ASP A 215 14.34 -2.59 -28.72
CA ASP A 215 15.30 -3.39 -29.49
C ASP A 215 16.72 -3.37 -28.90
N LEU A 216 17.09 -2.28 -28.23
CA LEU A 216 18.43 -2.09 -27.64
C LEU A 216 18.58 -2.63 -26.19
N ASP A 217 17.53 -3.23 -25.64
CA ASP A 217 17.55 -3.79 -24.29
C ASP A 217 17.96 -2.78 -23.19
N LEU A 218 17.49 -1.54 -23.32
CA LEU A 218 17.84 -0.43 -22.45
C LEU A 218 17.05 -0.47 -21.13
N GLY A 219 17.64 0.12 -20.07
CA GLY A 219 17.10 0.08 -18.71
C GLY A 219 16.30 1.31 -18.31
N PHE A 220 16.04 1.42 -17.00
CA PHE A 220 15.25 2.50 -16.41
C PHE A 220 15.79 3.90 -16.73
N LEU A 221 17.12 4.11 -16.62
CA LEU A 221 17.69 5.44 -16.85
C LEU A 221 17.55 5.87 -18.31
N ASP A 222 17.66 4.94 -19.25
CA ASP A 222 17.50 5.24 -20.67
C ASP A 222 16.05 5.67 -20.97
N LEU A 223 15.08 4.97 -20.43
CA LEU A 223 13.66 5.36 -20.53
C LEU A 223 13.42 6.70 -19.83
N PHE A 224 13.95 6.89 -18.62
CA PHE A 224 13.78 8.10 -17.84
C PHE A 224 14.29 9.33 -18.59
N TYR A 225 15.52 9.30 -19.13
CA TYR A 225 16.08 10.41 -19.88
C TYR A 225 15.41 10.60 -21.25
N SER A 226 14.97 9.51 -21.91
CA SER A 226 14.23 9.59 -23.18
C SER A 226 12.87 10.27 -23.00
N LEU A 227 12.29 10.20 -21.82
CA LEU A 227 11.07 10.92 -21.43
C LEU A 227 11.34 12.31 -20.84
N GLY A 228 12.56 12.83 -20.97
CA GLY A 228 12.93 14.16 -20.46
C GLY A 228 13.04 14.24 -18.94
N GLY A 229 13.24 13.11 -18.26
CA GLY A 229 13.52 13.08 -16.83
C GLY A 229 14.80 13.84 -16.47
N ASP A 230 14.78 14.60 -15.40
CA ASP A 230 15.90 15.40 -14.90
C ASP A 230 16.00 15.32 -13.36
N VAL A 231 16.95 16.05 -12.78
CA VAL A 231 17.18 16.10 -11.32
C VAL A 231 15.94 16.56 -10.57
N GLY A 232 15.14 17.48 -11.10
CA GLY A 232 13.93 17.96 -10.43
C GLY A 232 12.85 16.87 -10.30
N VAL A 233 12.80 15.90 -11.24
CA VAL A 233 11.94 14.71 -11.11
C VAL A 233 12.43 13.82 -9.97
N LEU A 234 13.74 13.63 -9.83
CA LEU A 234 14.33 12.86 -8.73
C LEU A 234 14.11 13.57 -7.38
N ASP A 235 14.26 14.89 -7.33
CA ASP A 235 13.94 15.68 -6.15
C ASP A 235 12.45 15.55 -5.76
N TRP A 236 11.54 15.52 -6.75
CA TRP A 236 10.12 15.30 -6.50
C TRP A 236 9.84 13.94 -5.83
N VAL A 237 10.49 12.88 -6.30
CA VAL A 237 10.38 11.55 -5.69
C VAL A 237 10.98 11.55 -4.28
N ASN A 238 12.15 12.16 -4.10
CA ASN A 238 12.80 12.29 -2.79
C ASN A 238 11.96 13.11 -1.80
N PHE A 239 11.40 14.23 -2.22
CA PHE A 239 10.51 15.06 -1.40
C PHE A 239 9.31 14.24 -0.88
N ARG A 240 8.68 13.42 -1.74
CA ARG A 240 7.59 12.53 -1.31
C ARG A 240 8.05 11.54 -0.25
N CYS A 241 9.20 10.93 -0.45
CA CYS A 241 9.76 9.97 0.50
C CYS A 241 10.09 10.63 1.84
N ASP A 242 10.75 11.78 1.83
CA ASP A 242 11.13 12.49 3.06
C ASP A 242 9.91 13.01 3.83
N LEU A 243 8.86 13.42 3.10
CA LEU A 243 7.60 13.85 3.72
C LEU A 243 6.89 12.69 4.44
N ILE A 244 6.81 11.53 3.81
CA ILE A 244 6.20 10.33 4.40
C ILE A 244 7.05 9.83 5.57
N ASP A 245 8.38 9.78 5.43
CA ASP A 245 9.30 9.39 6.49
C ASP A 245 9.20 10.32 7.71
N THR A 246 9.17 11.64 7.50
CA THR A 246 8.94 12.62 8.57
C THR A 246 7.60 12.38 9.29
N GLY A 247 6.57 11.99 8.55
CA GLY A 247 5.28 11.60 9.12
C GLY A 247 5.39 10.35 9.99
N MET A 248 6.04 9.31 9.46
CA MET A 248 6.23 8.04 10.19
C MET A 248 7.06 8.22 11.45
N HIS A 249 8.15 9.01 11.38
CA HIS A 249 8.96 9.36 12.55
C HIS A 249 8.10 9.97 13.66
N ARG A 250 7.25 10.97 13.34
CA ARG A 250 6.36 11.60 14.34
C ARG A 250 5.36 10.61 14.93
N TYR A 251 4.81 9.70 14.12
CA TYR A 251 3.86 8.69 14.58
C TYR A 251 4.55 7.66 15.48
N TYR A 252 5.76 7.25 15.12
CA TYR A 252 6.60 6.38 15.94
C TYR A 252 6.85 7.01 17.31
N GLU A 253 7.35 8.25 17.36
CA GLU A 253 7.59 9.00 18.59
C GLU A 253 6.29 9.20 19.40
N ALA A 254 5.16 9.44 18.73
CA ALA A 254 3.87 9.59 19.40
C ALA A 254 3.49 8.33 20.18
N VAL A 255 3.61 7.15 19.58
CA VAL A 255 3.33 5.87 20.25
C VAL A 255 4.36 5.58 21.35
N LYS A 256 5.66 5.67 21.01
CA LYS A 256 6.74 5.33 21.95
C LYS A 256 6.80 6.26 23.18
N SER A 257 6.40 7.53 23.04
CA SER A 257 6.31 8.47 24.17
C SER A 257 5.23 8.10 25.18
N VAL A 258 4.27 7.25 24.82
CA VAL A 258 3.19 6.78 25.70
C VAL A 258 3.49 5.39 26.24
N ASN A 259 3.86 4.46 25.36
CA ASN A 259 4.21 3.10 25.72
C ASN A 259 5.30 2.56 24.76
N GLU A 260 6.50 2.39 25.26
CA GLU A 260 7.66 1.92 24.50
C GLU A 260 7.47 0.50 23.93
N GLN A 261 6.66 -0.33 24.59
CA GLN A 261 6.41 -1.71 24.19
C GLN A 261 5.39 -1.84 23.04
N THR A 262 4.51 -0.86 22.86
CA THR A 262 3.52 -0.90 21.78
C THR A 262 4.22 -0.80 20.41
N LEU A 263 4.00 -1.79 19.55
CA LEU A 263 4.61 -1.84 18.24
C LEU A 263 3.93 -0.85 17.27
N ILE A 264 4.68 -0.32 16.33
CA ILE A 264 4.15 0.48 15.22
C ILE A 264 4.92 0.20 13.93
N GLY A 265 4.17 0.02 12.84
CA GLY A 265 4.74 -0.20 11.51
C GLY A 265 3.79 0.26 10.43
N THR A 266 4.13 0.01 9.17
CA THR A 266 3.33 0.49 8.04
C THR A 266 3.06 -0.60 7.01
N ASP A 267 1.85 -0.58 6.44
CA ASP A 267 1.50 -1.29 5.22
C ASP A 267 2.26 -0.65 4.05
N SER A 268 3.42 -1.22 3.73
CA SER A 268 4.34 -0.65 2.75
C SER A 268 3.86 -0.94 1.32
N PHE A 269 3.99 0.05 0.44
CA PHE A 269 3.73 -0.14 -0.98
C PHE A 269 4.69 -1.19 -1.58
N PRO A 270 4.26 -2.02 -2.56
CA PRO A 270 5.19 -2.94 -3.21
C PRO A 270 6.42 -2.21 -3.76
N PRO A 271 7.63 -2.72 -3.57
CA PRO A 271 8.89 -2.00 -3.83
C PRO A 271 9.03 -1.40 -5.23
N THR A 272 8.50 -2.06 -6.26
CA THR A 272 8.60 -1.58 -7.65
C THR A 272 8.08 -0.14 -7.81
N PHE A 273 6.99 0.22 -7.13
CA PHE A 273 6.41 1.57 -7.19
C PHE A 273 6.45 2.30 -5.83
N SER A 274 7.18 1.78 -4.87
CA SER A 274 7.18 2.30 -3.50
C SER A 274 7.66 3.75 -3.42
N LEU A 275 8.71 4.11 -4.16
CA LEU A 275 9.24 5.48 -4.18
C LEU A 275 8.23 6.50 -4.70
N ILE A 276 7.43 6.13 -5.71
CA ILE A 276 6.33 6.97 -6.22
C ILE A 276 5.26 7.16 -5.15
N GLY A 277 5.00 6.12 -4.35
CA GLY A 277 4.12 6.17 -3.19
C GLY A 277 4.70 6.94 -1.99
N GLY A 278 5.97 7.33 -2.03
CA GLY A 278 6.67 7.97 -0.92
C GLY A 278 7.31 6.98 0.08
N HIS A 279 7.37 5.69 -0.25
CA HIS A 279 7.92 4.65 0.61
C HIS A 279 9.36 4.31 0.22
N ARG A 280 10.34 4.97 0.85
CA ARG A 280 11.73 4.53 0.81
C ARG A 280 11.93 3.55 1.98
N TYR A 281 11.98 2.25 1.68
CA TYR A 281 12.00 1.16 2.68
C TYR A 281 13.06 1.33 3.76
N ARG A 282 14.29 1.74 3.39
CA ARG A 282 15.38 1.98 4.34
C ARG A 282 15.06 3.07 5.37
N ASP A 283 14.29 4.09 5.00
CA ASP A 283 13.92 5.16 5.90
C ASP A 283 12.75 4.74 6.78
N LEU A 284 11.72 4.10 6.20
CA LEU A 284 10.61 3.53 6.97
C LEU A 284 11.09 2.51 8.03
N GLU A 285 12.14 1.73 7.73
CA GLU A 285 12.75 0.78 8.68
C GLU A 285 13.27 1.46 9.94
N LYS A 286 13.76 2.72 9.84
CA LYS A 286 14.28 3.49 11.00
C LYS A 286 13.19 3.89 11.99
N HIS A 287 11.99 4.13 11.49
CA HIS A 287 10.87 4.66 12.25
C HIS A 287 9.69 3.67 12.32
N SER A 288 10.00 2.38 12.30
CA SER A 288 9.04 1.29 12.42
C SER A 288 9.62 0.15 13.25
N ASP A 289 8.78 -0.60 13.93
CA ASP A 289 9.16 -1.86 14.58
C ASP A 289 9.06 -3.04 13.61
N PHE A 290 8.29 -2.90 12.53
CA PHE A 290 8.12 -3.87 11.46
C PHE A 290 7.71 -3.17 10.15
N LEU A 291 7.88 -3.85 9.02
CA LEU A 291 7.36 -3.43 7.71
C LEU A 291 6.41 -4.51 7.18
N SER A 292 5.30 -4.11 6.56
CA SER A 292 4.33 -5.05 5.99
C SER A 292 4.08 -4.75 4.51
N PRO A 293 4.89 -5.31 3.58
CA PRO A 293 4.67 -5.13 2.14
C PRO A 293 3.31 -5.65 1.68
N LEU A 294 2.57 -4.83 0.93
CA LEU A 294 1.23 -5.11 0.40
C LEU A 294 1.28 -6.04 -0.83
N LEU A 295 1.63 -7.29 -0.63
CA LEU A 295 1.75 -8.30 -1.68
C LEU A 295 0.39 -8.89 -2.10
N SER A 296 -0.64 -8.72 -1.28
CA SER A 296 -2.03 -9.07 -1.61
C SER A 296 -2.59 -8.27 -2.78
N HIS A 297 -2.12 -7.03 -2.91
CA HIS A 297 -2.59 -6.08 -3.89
C HIS A 297 -1.61 -5.93 -5.06
N ILE A 298 -0.80 -6.97 -5.33
CA ILE A 298 0.21 -6.94 -6.40
C ILE A 298 -0.41 -6.57 -7.76
N PHE A 299 -1.64 -7.04 -8.02
CA PHE A 299 -2.36 -6.70 -9.22
C PHE A 299 -2.70 -5.20 -9.27
N ILE A 300 -3.25 -4.66 -8.19
CA ILE A 300 -3.66 -3.26 -8.08
C ILE A 300 -2.45 -2.32 -8.08
N PHE A 301 -1.39 -2.66 -7.32
CA PHE A 301 -0.27 -1.74 -7.07
C PHE A 301 0.93 -1.94 -7.99
N VAL A 302 0.94 -2.99 -8.79
CA VAL A 302 2.01 -3.22 -9.76
C VAL A 302 1.42 -3.32 -11.17
N MET A 303 0.51 -4.25 -11.43
CA MET A 303 -0.02 -4.49 -12.77
C MET A 303 -0.85 -3.31 -13.28
N TYR A 304 -1.76 -2.77 -12.48
CA TYR A 304 -2.54 -1.58 -12.88
C TYR A 304 -1.67 -0.33 -13.04
N ASN A 305 -0.57 -0.21 -12.32
CA ASN A 305 0.37 0.88 -12.53
C ASN A 305 1.04 0.77 -13.91
N PHE A 306 1.44 -0.43 -14.34
CA PHE A 306 1.95 -0.64 -15.69
C PHE A 306 0.89 -0.34 -16.76
N MET A 307 -0.31 -0.85 -16.56
CA MET A 307 -1.42 -0.66 -17.50
C MET A 307 -1.81 0.81 -17.67
N GLU A 308 -2.01 1.53 -16.57
CA GLU A 308 -2.40 2.95 -16.63
C GLU A 308 -1.31 3.80 -17.28
N LEU A 309 -0.04 3.59 -16.91
CA LEU A 309 1.09 4.28 -17.52
C LEU A 309 1.13 4.05 -19.04
N CYS A 310 1.08 2.79 -19.46
CA CYS A 310 1.15 2.45 -20.89
C CYS A 310 -0.10 2.89 -21.65
N ALA A 311 -1.29 2.70 -21.08
CA ALA A 311 -2.54 3.11 -21.71
C ALA A 311 -2.59 4.62 -21.96
N ARG A 312 -2.12 5.44 -21.01
CA ARG A 312 -2.06 6.90 -21.19
C ARG A 312 -1.08 7.31 -22.27
N ILE A 313 0.11 6.73 -22.30
CA ILE A 313 1.11 7.05 -23.31
C ILE A 313 0.58 6.68 -24.71
N VAL A 314 0.00 5.50 -24.88
CA VAL A 314 -0.60 5.05 -26.15
C VAL A 314 -1.81 5.90 -26.56
N GLU A 315 -2.63 6.31 -25.59
CA GLU A 315 -3.78 7.20 -25.87
C GLU A 315 -3.34 8.57 -26.40
N TRP A 316 -2.28 9.13 -25.83
CA TRP A 316 -1.74 10.42 -26.25
C TRP A 316 -0.96 10.36 -27.56
N ASN A 317 -0.29 9.23 -27.83
CA ASN A 317 0.63 9.07 -28.96
C ASN A 317 0.18 7.92 -29.87
N LYS A 318 -0.46 8.25 -31.00
CA LYS A 318 -1.08 7.27 -31.89
C LYS A 318 -0.10 6.40 -32.67
N ASP A 319 1.15 6.79 -32.76
CA ASP A 319 2.25 6.03 -33.37
C ASP A 319 2.97 5.08 -32.38
N VAL A 320 2.68 5.19 -31.09
CA VAL A 320 3.20 4.27 -30.06
C VAL A 320 2.29 3.05 -29.98
N LYS A 321 2.88 1.87 -30.14
CA LYS A 321 2.18 0.59 -29.96
C LYS A 321 2.38 0.08 -28.53
N ASP A 322 1.31 -0.42 -27.93
CA ASP A 322 1.37 -1.03 -26.60
C ASP A 322 2.31 -2.24 -26.55
N SER A 323 2.35 -3.05 -27.64
CA SER A 323 3.27 -4.18 -27.80
C SER A 323 4.76 -3.79 -27.83
N ASP A 324 5.09 -2.54 -28.14
CA ASP A 324 6.44 -2.03 -28.09
C ASP A 324 6.75 -1.42 -26.70
N LEU A 325 5.76 -0.70 -26.14
CA LEU A 325 5.94 0.05 -24.88
C LEU A 325 5.96 -0.87 -23.63
N LEU A 326 5.06 -1.86 -23.58
CA LEU A 326 4.94 -2.74 -22.39
C LEU A 326 6.26 -3.47 -22.07
N PRO A 327 6.97 -4.10 -23.03
CA PRO A 327 8.25 -4.73 -22.73
C PRO A 327 9.32 -3.76 -22.21
N VAL A 328 9.35 -2.51 -22.74
CA VAL A 328 10.27 -1.46 -22.27
C VAL A 328 9.97 -1.10 -20.81
N VAL A 329 8.69 -0.90 -20.47
CA VAL A 329 8.27 -0.59 -19.11
C VAL A 329 8.55 -1.77 -18.17
N TYR A 330 8.22 -3.00 -18.54
CA TYR A 330 8.52 -4.18 -17.72
C TYR A 330 10.00 -4.29 -17.41
N ARG A 331 10.87 -4.15 -18.41
CA ARG A 331 12.32 -4.18 -18.23
C ARG A 331 12.79 -3.07 -17.30
N ALA A 332 12.33 -1.83 -17.51
CA ALA A 332 12.70 -0.68 -16.69
C ALA A 332 12.39 -0.91 -15.19
N PHE A 333 11.36 -1.69 -14.89
CA PHE A 333 10.96 -2.01 -13.53
C PHE A 333 11.35 -3.44 -13.07
N GLY A 334 12.15 -4.18 -13.87
CA GLY A 334 12.63 -5.52 -13.52
C GLY A 334 11.53 -6.58 -13.53
N TYR A 335 10.59 -6.47 -14.46
CA TYR A 335 9.50 -7.41 -14.71
C TYR A 335 9.56 -8.09 -16.08
N ASP A 336 10.68 -7.96 -16.76
CA ASP A 336 10.96 -8.66 -17.99
C ASP A 336 11.04 -10.18 -17.77
N ASN A 337 10.77 -10.94 -18.82
CA ASN A 337 10.95 -12.41 -18.90
C ASN A 337 10.16 -13.24 -17.87
N ILE A 338 9.01 -12.75 -17.38
CA ILE A 338 8.14 -13.53 -16.48
C ILE A 338 6.80 -13.93 -17.09
N GLY A 339 6.57 -13.65 -18.37
CA GLY A 339 5.35 -14.02 -19.07
C GLY A 339 4.17 -13.08 -18.77
N LEU A 340 4.43 -11.79 -18.54
CA LEU A 340 3.38 -10.78 -18.46
C LEU A 340 2.71 -10.56 -19.83
N PRO A 341 1.45 -10.09 -19.86
CA PRO A 341 0.76 -9.78 -21.12
C PRO A 341 1.52 -8.76 -21.96
N GLU A 342 1.62 -9.04 -23.28
CA GLU A 342 2.34 -8.21 -24.24
C GLU A 342 1.44 -7.13 -24.88
N SER A 343 0.16 -7.07 -24.51
CA SER A 343 -0.78 -6.05 -24.99
C SER A 343 -1.74 -5.62 -23.90
N LEU A 344 -2.24 -4.39 -23.99
CA LEU A 344 -3.27 -3.86 -23.10
C LEU A 344 -4.58 -4.65 -23.20
N SER A 345 -4.91 -5.15 -24.39
CA SER A 345 -6.10 -5.98 -24.59
C SER A 345 -6.03 -7.30 -23.80
N ALA A 346 -4.86 -7.91 -23.73
CA ALA A 346 -4.66 -9.13 -22.94
C ALA A 346 -4.81 -8.89 -21.43
N PHE A 347 -4.41 -7.73 -20.92
CA PHE A 347 -4.74 -7.32 -19.56
C PHE A 347 -6.24 -7.15 -19.33
N HIS A 348 -6.95 -6.48 -20.28
CA HIS A 348 -8.41 -6.28 -20.19
C HIS A 348 -9.20 -7.58 -20.24
N GLU A 349 -8.73 -8.58 -20.96
CA GLU A 349 -9.32 -9.92 -20.92
C GLU A 349 -9.24 -10.52 -19.53
N HIS A 350 -8.13 -10.30 -18.84
CA HIS A 350 -7.95 -10.73 -17.45
C HIS A 350 -8.88 -10.00 -16.47
N GLU A 351 -9.14 -8.71 -16.68
CA GLU A 351 -10.07 -7.91 -15.86
C GLU A 351 -11.54 -8.32 -16.01
N ARG A 352 -11.91 -8.79 -17.19
CA ARG A 352 -13.28 -9.28 -17.48
C ARG A 352 -13.56 -10.64 -16.83
N LEU A 353 -12.52 -11.37 -16.46
CA LEU A 353 -12.70 -12.52 -15.59
C LEU A 353 -13.26 -11.99 -14.26
N PRO A 354 -14.27 -12.66 -13.66
CA PRO A 354 -14.78 -12.26 -12.36
C PRO A 354 -13.57 -11.95 -11.48
N SER A 355 -13.61 -10.88 -10.68
CA SER A 355 -12.50 -10.46 -9.78
C SER A 355 -12.03 -11.58 -8.84
N SER A 356 -12.57 -12.74 -9.02
CA SER A 356 -12.36 -14.02 -8.42
C SER A 356 -11.26 -14.85 -9.04
N ASP A 357 -10.91 -14.62 -10.28
CA ASP A 357 -9.97 -15.50 -10.97
C ASP A 357 -8.61 -14.82 -11.10
N PHE A 358 -7.95 -14.59 -9.96
CA PHE A 358 -6.51 -14.35 -9.93
C PHE A 358 -5.77 -15.68 -10.22
N SER A 359 -6.30 -16.45 -11.17
CA SER A 359 -5.62 -17.66 -11.60
C SER A 359 -4.28 -17.27 -12.22
N GLU A 360 -3.21 -17.88 -11.76
CA GLU A 360 -1.86 -17.67 -12.29
C GLU A 360 -1.68 -18.07 -13.75
N THR A 361 -2.75 -18.60 -14.37
CA THR A 361 -2.71 -19.08 -15.75
C THR A 361 -2.44 -17.99 -16.79
N LYS A 362 -2.72 -16.72 -16.46
CA LYS A 362 -2.50 -15.59 -17.39
C LYS A 362 -1.50 -14.54 -16.86
N ILE A 363 -1.34 -14.41 -15.53
CA ILE A 363 -0.38 -13.49 -14.91
C ILE A 363 0.39 -14.25 -13.83
N PRO A 364 1.72 -14.28 -13.88
CA PRO A 364 2.56 -15.04 -12.95
C PRO A 364 2.64 -14.35 -11.58
N LEU A 365 1.56 -14.39 -10.80
CA LEU A 365 1.45 -13.67 -9.52
C LEU A 365 2.45 -14.17 -8.47
N ALA A 366 2.75 -15.48 -8.41
CA ALA A 366 3.73 -16.00 -7.46
C ALA A 366 5.14 -15.47 -7.74
N GLU A 367 5.56 -15.43 -9.02
CA GLU A 367 6.84 -14.84 -9.41
C GLU A 367 6.86 -13.32 -9.18
N SER A 368 5.73 -12.64 -9.44
CA SER A 368 5.59 -11.21 -9.13
C SER A 368 5.76 -10.94 -7.64
N VAL A 369 5.11 -11.74 -6.78
CA VAL A 369 5.28 -11.67 -5.32
C VAL A 369 6.73 -11.91 -4.92
N ARG A 370 7.36 -12.96 -5.47
CA ARG A 370 8.76 -13.29 -5.18
C ARG A 370 9.71 -12.14 -5.54
N ARG A 371 9.52 -11.50 -6.70
CA ARG A 371 10.32 -10.33 -7.12
C ARG A 371 10.14 -9.15 -6.16
N GLU A 372 8.92 -8.83 -5.76
CA GLU A 372 8.67 -7.75 -4.82
C GLU A 372 9.30 -8.04 -3.44
N VAL A 373 9.22 -9.28 -2.94
CA VAL A 373 9.89 -9.65 -1.68
C VAL A 373 11.41 -9.49 -1.78
N LEU A 374 12.03 -9.94 -2.87
CA LEU A 374 13.47 -9.80 -3.08
C LEU A 374 13.88 -8.33 -3.17
N LYS A 375 13.10 -7.49 -3.87
CA LYS A 375 13.33 -6.04 -3.92
C LYS A 375 13.19 -5.39 -2.54
N ALA A 376 12.17 -5.77 -1.76
CA ALA A 376 12.00 -5.30 -0.38
C ALA A 376 13.21 -5.67 0.48
N ALA A 377 13.62 -6.93 0.42
CA ALA A 377 14.78 -7.44 1.16
C ALA A 377 16.10 -6.73 0.80
N ALA A 378 16.27 -6.34 -0.49
CA ALA A 378 17.42 -5.58 -0.95
C ALA A 378 17.37 -4.10 -0.54
N ALA A 379 16.18 -3.55 -0.30
CA ALA A 379 15.98 -2.14 0.02
C ALA A 379 16.13 -1.79 1.50
N VAL A 380 16.19 -2.78 2.40
CA VAL A 380 16.31 -2.63 3.86
C VAL A 380 17.66 -3.13 4.38
N GLN A 381 18.01 -2.74 5.60
CA GLN A 381 19.17 -3.27 6.32
C GLN A 381 18.85 -4.57 7.09
N ARG A 382 17.59 -5.00 7.07
CA ARG A 382 17.07 -6.15 7.83
C ARG A 382 17.26 -6.04 9.35
N SER A 383 17.21 -4.84 9.87
CA SER A 383 17.21 -4.56 11.31
C SER A 383 15.84 -4.80 11.94
N LYS A 384 14.79 -4.82 11.11
CA LYS A 384 13.40 -5.00 11.52
C LYS A 384 12.74 -6.14 10.72
N PRO A 385 11.78 -6.86 11.33
CA PRO A 385 11.07 -7.93 10.65
C PRO A 385 10.17 -7.39 9.53
N MET A 386 9.98 -8.24 8.50
CA MET A 386 9.05 -8.00 7.40
C MET A 386 7.94 -9.06 7.37
N TYR A 387 6.68 -8.61 7.34
CA TYR A 387 5.50 -9.46 7.30
C TYR A 387 4.73 -9.24 6.00
N GLY A 388 4.79 -10.21 5.09
CA GLY A 388 4.12 -10.09 3.79
C GLY A 388 2.59 -10.11 3.94
N ILE A 389 1.90 -9.07 3.47
CA ILE A 389 0.43 -9.06 3.43
C ILE A 389 -0.01 -9.69 2.13
N PHE A 390 -0.82 -10.76 2.18
CA PHE A 390 -1.38 -11.35 0.97
C PHE A 390 -2.81 -11.87 1.13
N SER A 391 -3.53 -11.97 0.00
CA SER A 391 -4.91 -12.42 -0.05
C SER A 391 -5.00 -13.94 0.02
N ALA A 392 -5.91 -14.44 0.86
CA ALA A 392 -6.24 -15.86 1.02
C ALA A 392 -7.77 -16.10 0.98
N HIS A 393 -8.52 -15.20 0.33
CA HIS A 393 -9.99 -15.31 0.24
C HIS A 393 -10.43 -16.39 -0.74
N SER A 394 -11.73 -16.72 -0.74
CA SER A 394 -12.36 -17.83 -1.50
C SER A 394 -12.19 -17.75 -3.03
N LYS A 395 -11.78 -16.62 -3.53
CA LYS A 395 -11.55 -16.41 -4.96
C LYS A 395 -10.12 -16.81 -5.42
N ILE A 396 -9.28 -17.25 -4.50
CA ILE A 396 -7.93 -17.73 -4.76
C ILE A 396 -7.94 -19.25 -4.62
N ASP A 397 -7.38 -19.95 -5.60
CA ASP A 397 -7.26 -21.39 -5.49
C ASP A 397 -6.16 -21.79 -4.49
N PRO A 398 -6.29 -22.97 -3.81
CA PRO A 398 -5.31 -23.38 -2.80
C PRO A 398 -3.89 -23.52 -3.32
N SER A 399 -3.70 -23.93 -4.58
CA SER A 399 -2.36 -24.08 -5.17
C SER A 399 -1.71 -22.74 -5.42
N GLY A 400 -2.48 -21.73 -5.84
CA GLY A 400 -2.01 -20.34 -5.97
C GLY A 400 -1.67 -19.71 -4.62
N ALA A 401 -2.46 -19.99 -3.58
CA ALA A 401 -2.16 -19.56 -2.20
C ALA A 401 -0.85 -20.18 -1.70
N MET A 402 -0.65 -21.49 -1.93
CA MET A 402 0.58 -22.22 -1.58
C MET A 402 1.81 -21.62 -2.29
N ARG A 403 1.78 -21.48 -3.62
CA ARG A 403 2.91 -20.94 -4.39
C ARG A 403 3.33 -19.56 -3.93
N ARG A 404 2.37 -18.67 -3.62
CA ARG A 404 2.68 -17.33 -3.12
C ARG A 404 3.24 -17.35 -1.70
N ALA A 405 2.69 -18.15 -0.80
CA ALA A 405 3.23 -18.31 0.54
C ALA A 405 4.66 -18.90 0.51
N SER A 406 4.90 -19.92 -0.33
CA SER A 406 6.25 -20.47 -0.57
C SER A 406 7.21 -19.40 -1.08
N ALA A 407 6.80 -18.62 -2.09
CA ALA A 407 7.62 -17.55 -2.64
C ALA A 407 8.03 -16.51 -1.59
N MET A 408 7.10 -16.14 -0.69
CA MET A 408 7.40 -15.23 0.43
C MET A 408 8.41 -15.82 1.40
N LYS A 409 8.24 -17.09 1.78
CA LYS A 409 9.16 -17.78 2.67
C LYS A 409 10.56 -17.92 2.07
N GLU A 410 10.66 -18.40 0.83
CA GLU A 410 11.92 -18.58 0.10
C GLU A 410 12.67 -17.26 -0.08
N ALA A 411 11.95 -16.18 -0.31
CA ALA A 411 12.53 -14.85 -0.43
C ALA A 411 12.80 -14.15 0.92
N GLY A 412 12.52 -14.82 2.05
CA GLY A 412 12.97 -14.42 3.39
C GLY A 412 12.05 -13.48 4.15
N MET A 413 10.71 -13.59 4.00
CA MET A 413 9.77 -12.93 4.92
C MET A 413 9.78 -13.58 6.29
N ASP A 414 9.72 -12.77 7.34
CA ASP A 414 9.74 -13.21 8.74
C ASP A 414 8.36 -13.66 9.25
N GLY A 415 7.31 -13.33 8.51
CA GLY A 415 5.92 -13.68 8.80
C GLY A 415 4.96 -13.31 7.69
N ILE A 416 3.69 -13.60 7.92
CA ILE A 416 2.60 -13.35 6.97
C ILE A 416 1.40 -12.71 7.65
N ILE A 417 0.71 -11.86 6.93
CA ILE A 417 -0.56 -11.26 7.33
C ILE A 417 -1.58 -11.54 6.23
N LEU A 418 -2.70 -12.15 6.60
CA LEU A 418 -3.70 -12.62 5.65
C LEU A 418 -4.88 -11.66 5.51
N GLN A 419 -5.37 -11.53 4.29
CA GLN A 419 -6.66 -10.96 3.96
C GLN A 419 -7.58 -12.09 3.46
N VAL A 420 -8.44 -12.58 4.33
CA VAL A 420 -9.27 -13.77 4.06
C VAL A 420 -10.68 -13.42 3.55
N GLY A 421 -11.06 -12.14 3.57
CA GLY A 421 -12.38 -11.65 3.20
C GLY A 421 -13.39 -11.78 4.32
N ARG A 422 -13.54 -12.96 4.91
CA ARG A 422 -14.33 -13.22 6.13
C ARG A 422 -13.66 -14.32 6.96
N ILE A 423 -13.75 -14.19 8.27
CA ILE A 423 -13.26 -15.19 9.23
C ILE A 423 -14.20 -16.42 9.21
N PRO A 424 -13.65 -17.65 9.20
CA PRO A 424 -12.23 -18.03 9.29
C PRO A 424 -11.48 -18.02 7.96
N GLY A 425 -12.11 -17.68 6.85
CA GLY A 425 -11.57 -17.84 5.51
C GLY A 425 -11.72 -19.27 4.95
N PRO A 426 -11.29 -19.52 3.71
CA PRO A 426 -11.37 -20.82 3.08
C PRO A 426 -10.35 -21.80 3.69
N GLU A 427 -10.82 -22.86 4.32
CA GLU A 427 -9.96 -23.85 5.01
C GLU A 427 -8.90 -24.45 4.09
N ALA A 428 -9.23 -24.75 2.83
CA ALA A 428 -8.28 -25.30 1.87
C ALA A 428 -7.09 -24.35 1.61
N ASN A 429 -7.37 -23.04 1.51
CA ASN A 429 -6.32 -22.04 1.35
C ASN A 429 -5.45 -21.90 2.63
N LEU A 430 -6.09 -21.93 3.80
CA LEU A 430 -5.38 -21.87 5.08
C LEU A 430 -4.44 -23.08 5.25
N ARG A 431 -4.89 -24.30 4.93
CA ARG A 431 -4.05 -25.51 4.96
C ARG A 431 -2.87 -25.40 3.99
N ALA A 432 -3.14 -24.99 2.75
CA ALA A 432 -2.08 -24.78 1.75
C ALA A 432 -1.03 -23.76 2.20
N ILE A 433 -1.46 -22.66 2.85
CA ILE A 433 -0.56 -21.65 3.42
C ILE A 433 0.23 -22.22 4.61
N GLY A 434 -0.43 -22.96 5.51
CA GLY A 434 0.23 -23.60 6.65
C GLY A 434 1.31 -24.60 6.24
N GLU A 435 1.07 -25.35 5.17
CA GLU A 435 2.07 -26.28 4.58
C GLU A 435 3.25 -25.51 3.96
N ALA A 436 2.97 -24.46 3.21
CA ALA A 436 4.00 -23.65 2.54
C ALA A 436 4.83 -22.81 3.51
N PHE A 437 4.22 -22.38 4.61
CA PHE A 437 4.84 -21.53 5.64
C PHE A 437 4.77 -22.23 7.01
N PRO A 438 5.40 -23.41 7.20
CA PRO A 438 5.32 -24.18 8.45
C PRO A 438 5.96 -23.46 9.63
N ARG A 439 5.62 -23.91 10.83
CA ARG A 439 6.10 -23.43 12.14
C ARG A 439 7.62 -23.33 12.22
#